data_3fd2dc6c7cef98514cbe07219b27c4d9
#
_entry.id   3fd2dc6c7cef98514cbe07219b27c4d9
#
_cell.length_a   1.000
_cell.length_b   1.000
_cell.length_c   1.000
_cell.angle_alpha   90.00
_cell.angle_beta   90.00
_cell.angle_gamma   90.00
#
_symmetry.space_group_name_H-M   'P 1'
#
loop_
_entity.id
_entity.type
_entity.pdbx_description
1 polymer ?
#
loop_
_entity_poly.entity_id
_entity_poly.type
_entity_poly.pdbx_seq_one_letter_code
_entity_poly.pdbx_strand_id
1 'polypeptide(L)'
;MAEKERASRQVIVISLITAACLIGDSMLYIVLPICFAQAGLSSLWEVGIILSVNRLVRLPLNPMVGWLYRHISDRTGIFIATVLATITTFSYAFADGFAVWLLLRCLWGIAWTLLRLGGFYCILNVSSDDNRGYFMGLYNGLYRIGSLAGMLLGGIFADWLGFSVTCMLFGACTAATIVLGFICVPRGNSGVPAGTQAEERSLTWLWKDGTVLWVMATGLVVALIYQGLYASTLSELIRIHFGSSVTLLGGVAVGAATLGGVLQAIRWGWEPWLAPGIGVLSDR
;
A
#
# COMPACT_ATOMS: atom_id res chain seq x y z
N MET A 1 14.25 -29.19 -0.26
CA MET A 1 15.04 -27.94 -0.41
C MET A 1 14.57 -27.11 -1.62
N ALA A 2 14.50 -27.67 -2.82
CA ALA A 2 14.07 -26.97 -4.05
C ALA A 2 12.65 -26.39 -4.00
N GLU A 3 11.71 -27.04 -3.33
CA GLU A 3 10.31 -26.57 -3.20
C GLU A 3 10.19 -25.33 -2.29
N LYS A 4 10.90 -25.33 -1.17
CA LYS A 4 10.95 -24.19 -0.25
C LYS A 4 11.62 -22.97 -0.92
N GLU A 5 12.63 -23.19 -1.71
CA GLU A 5 13.32 -22.13 -2.47
C GLU A 5 12.41 -21.53 -3.55
N ARG A 6 11.64 -22.38 -4.25
CA ARG A 6 10.65 -21.96 -5.23
C ARG A 6 9.51 -21.13 -4.58
N ALA A 7 8.99 -21.58 -3.44
CA ALA A 7 7.97 -20.87 -2.67
C ALA A 7 8.48 -19.49 -2.22
N SER A 8 9.70 -19.43 -1.66
CA SER A 8 10.32 -18.17 -1.23
C SER A 8 10.47 -17.20 -2.40
N ARG A 9 10.93 -17.66 -3.55
CA ARG A 9 11.08 -16.84 -4.76
C ARG A 9 9.74 -16.28 -5.24
N GLN A 10 8.66 -17.06 -5.20
CA GLN A 10 7.33 -16.59 -5.58
C GLN A 10 6.84 -15.50 -4.63
N VAL A 11 6.98 -15.70 -3.33
CA VAL A 11 6.60 -14.70 -2.31
C VAL A 11 7.38 -13.40 -2.50
N ILE A 12 8.70 -13.48 -2.73
CA ILE A 12 9.55 -12.30 -2.98
C ILE A 12 9.07 -11.53 -4.21
N VAL A 13 8.82 -12.23 -5.33
CA VAL A 13 8.36 -11.57 -6.57
C VAL A 13 7.03 -10.85 -6.36
N ILE A 14 6.05 -11.50 -5.74
CA ILE A 14 4.73 -10.88 -5.47
C ILE A 14 4.87 -9.69 -4.52
N SER A 15 5.75 -9.80 -3.52
CA SER A 15 6.04 -8.71 -2.60
C SER A 15 6.64 -7.50 -3.31
N LEU A 16 7.58 -7.73 -4.23
CA LEU A 16 8.23 -6.68 -5.01
C LEU A 16 7.26 -6.01 -6.01
N ILE A 17 6.38 -6.79 -6.65
CA ILE A 17 5.30 -6.25 -7.48
C ILE A 17 4.41 -5.33 -6.64
N THR A 18 3.98 -5.80 -5.48
CA THR A 18 3.14 -5.00 -4.55
C THR A 18 3.89 -3.76 -4.06
N ALA A 19 5.19 -3.88 -3.74
CA ALA A 19 6.05 -2.78 -3.33
C ALA A 19 6.12 -1.69 -4.41
N ALA A 20 6.39 -2.07 -5.65
CA ALA A 20 6.47 -1.11 -6.76
C ALA A 20 5.14 -0.39 -7.03
N CYS A 21 4.01 -1.11 -6.92
CA CYS A 21 2.68 -0.48 -7.01
C CYS A 21 2.41 0.52 -5.88
N LEU A 22 2.98 0.30 -4.69
CA LEU A 22 2.79 1.19 -3.53
C LEU A 22 3.60 2.47 -3.58
N ILE A 23 4.65 2.56 -4.39
CA ILE A 23 5.53 3.75 -4.46
C ILE A 23 4.71 5.00 -4.73
N GLY A 24 3.85 4.98 -5.76
CA GLY A 24 3.00 6.12 -6.14
C GLY A 24 1.94 6.49 -5.09
N ASP A 25 1.32 5.50 -4.45
CA ASP A 25 0.34 5.75 -3.38
C ASP A 25 0.99 6.38 -2.16
N SER A 26 2.13 5.83 -1.75
CA SER A 26 2.82 6.27 -0.54
C SER A 26 3.42 7.67 -0.66
N MET A 27 3.85 8.07 -1.86
CA MET A 27 4.28 9.43 -2.16
C MET A 27 3.20 10.47 -1.83
N LEU A 28 1.93 10.18 -2.14
CA LEU A 28 0.85 11.14 -1.97
C LEU A 28 0.65 11.58 -0.51
N TYR A 29 0.97 10.73 0.47
CA TYR A 29 0.87 11.12 1.89
C TYR A 29 1.84 12.22 2.28
N ILE A 30 2.95 12.37 1.53
CA ILE A 30 3.98 13.37 1.78
C ILE A 30 3.77 14.60 0.89
N VAL A 31 3.50 14.37 -0.39
CA VAL A 31 3.55 15.43 -1.41
C VAL A 31 2.21 16.14 -1.57
N LEU A 32 1.09 15.39 -1.54
CA LEU A 32 -0.24 15.99 -1.77
C LEU A 32 -0.62 17.08 -0.77
N PRO A 33 -0.33 16.96 0.55
CA PRO A 33 -0.59 18.04 1.51
C PRO A 33 0.16 19.34 1.21
N ILE A 34 1.32 19.26 0.55
CA ILE A 34 2.15 20.43 0.20
C ILE A 34 1.71 21.01 -1.14
N CYS A 35 1.40 20.14 -2.12
CA CYS A 35 1.08 20.51 -3.49
C CYS A 35 -0.42 20.57 -3.77
N PHE A 36 -1.28 20.63 -2.76
CA PHE A 36 -2.74 20.52 -2.92
C PHE A 36 -3.32 21.58 -3.86
N ALA A 37 -2.81 22.81 -3.82
CA ALA A 37 -3.22 23.87 -4.74
C ALA A 37 -2.90 23.55 -6.21
N GLN A 38 -1.75 22.90 -6.48
CA GLN A 38 -1.38 22.44 -7.83
C GLN A 38 -2.25 21.29 -8.32
N ALA A 39 -2.83 20.52 -7.40
CA ALA A 39 -3.76 19.44 -7.68
C ALA A 39 -5.22 19.90 -7.85
N GLY A 40 -5.46 21.22 -7.88
CA GLY A 40 -6.80 21.80 -7.99
C GLY A 40 -7.67 21.60 -6.75
N LEU A 41 -7.05 21.41 -5.58
CA LEU A 41 -7.74 21.26 -4.30
C LEU A 41 -7.81 22.59 -3.55
N SER A 42 -8.93 22.85 -2.89
CA SER A 42 -9.20 24.12 -2.23
C SER A 42 -8.71 24.16 -0.79
N SER A 43 -8.55 23.00 -0.15
CA SER A 43 -8.24 22.92 1.29
C SER A 43 -7.55 21.63 1.69
N LEU A 44 -6.83 21.67 2.81
CA LEU A 44 -6.24 20.47 3.43
C LEU A 44 -7.30 19.47 3.90
N TRP A 45 -8.53 19.93 4.14
CA TRP A 45 -9.63 19.04 4.45
C TRP A 45 -9.97 18.10 3.30
N GLU A 46 -10.00 18.61 2.07
CA GLU A 46 -10.16 17.80 0.87
C GLU A 46 -9.03 16.77 0.72
N VAL A 47 -7.78 17.16 0.98
CA VAL A 47 -6.64 16.24 1.02
C VAL A 47 -6.86 15.13 2.03
N GLY A 48 -7.32 15.46 3.23
CA GLY A 48 -7.62 14.48 4.29
C GLY A 48 -8.67 13.45 3.85
N ILE A 49 -9.75 13.90 3.20
CA ILE A 49 -10.80 13.02 2.66
C ILE A 49 -10.19 12.11 1.57
N ILE A 50 -9.48 12.68 0.60
CA ILE A 50 -8.86 11.96 -0.51
C ILE A 50 -7.91 10.88 -0.01
N LEU A 51 -7.06 11.17 0.97
CA LEU A 51 -6.13 10.20 1.53
C LEU A 51 -6.81 9.12 2.38
N SER A 52 -8.01 9.39 2.92
CA SER A 52 -8.76 8.46 3.75
C SER A 52 -9.70 7.57 2.96
N VAL A 53 -10.29 8.09 1.87
CA VAL A 53 -11.36 7.40 1.11
C VAL A 53 -10.93 6.04 0.58
N ASN A 54 -9.68 5.90 0.15
CA ASN A 54 -9.17 4.62 -0.36
C ASN A 54 -9.23 3.49 0.69
N ARG A 55 -9.22 3.83 1.98
CA ARG A 55 -9.35 2.87 3.09
C ARG A 55 -10.81 2.55 3.36
N LEU A 56 -11.68 3.54 3.31
CA LEU A 56 -13.12 3.36 3.50
C LEU A 56 -13.72 2.47 2.41
N VAL A 57 -13.33 2.69 1.17
CA VAL A 57 -13.77 1.90 0.02
C VAL A 57 -13.38 0.42 0.14
N ARG A 58 -12.26 0.10 0.80
CA ARG A 58 -11.83 -1.30 1.02
C ARG A 58 -12.76 -2.09 1.94
N LEU A 59 -13.48 -1.44 2.84
CA LEU A 59 -14.37 -2.15 3.77
C LEU A 59 -15.41 -3.00 3.03
N PRO A 60 -16.23 -2.45 2.12
CA PRO A 60 -17.15 -3.25 1.33
C PRO A 60 -16.45 -4.06 0.22
N LEU A 61 -15.30 -3.61 -0.27
CA LEU A 61 -14.60 -4.29 -1.36
C LEU A 61 -13.90 -5.58 -0.93
N ASN A 62 -13.41 -5.69 0.30
CA ASN A 62 -12.72 -6.89 0.76
C ASN A 62 -13.54 -8.17 0.57
N PRO A 63 -14.80 -8.27 1.02
CA PRO A 63 -15.61 -9.47 0.76
C PRO A 63 -15.93 -9.66 -0.72
N MET A 64 -16.18 -8.57 -1.49
CA MET A 64 -16.47 -8.66 -2.92
C MET A 64 -15.27 -9.20 -3.71
N VAL A 65 -14.07 -8.72 -3.43
CA VAL A 65 -12.84 -9.18 -4.06
C VAL A 65 -12.50 -10.60 -3.60
N GLY A 66 -12.76 -10.96 -2.35
CA GLY A 66 -12.64 -12.34 -1.87
C GLY A 66 -13.55 -13.29 -2.64
N TRP A 67 -14.80 -12.88 -2.91
CA TRP A 67 -15.71 -13.63 -3.77
C TRP A 67 -15.19 -13.70 -5.22
N LEU A 68 -14.68 -12.61 -5.77
CA LEU A 68 -14.13 -12.56 -7.12
C LEU A 68 -12.97 -13.56 -7.29
N TYR A 69 -12.06 -13.68 -6.32
CA TYR A 69 -10.95 -14.64 -6.34
C TYR A 69 -11.39 -16.11 -6.30
N ARG A 70 -12.65 -16.42 -5.98
CA ARG A 70 -13.19 -17.76 -6.17
C ARG A 70 -13.44 -18.10 -7.65
N HIS A 71 -13.53 -17.08 -8.52
CA HIS A 71 -13.87 -17.23 -9.94
C HIS A 71 -12.72 -16.90 -10.89
N ILE A 72 -11.70 -16.18 -10.41
CA ILE A 72 -10.52 -15.79 -11.20
C ILE A 72 -9.24 -16.38 -10.60
N SER A 73 -8.21 -16.55 -11.44
CA SER A 73 -6.90 -16.99 -10.96
C SER A 73 -6.18 -15.85 -10.23
N ASP A 74 -5.28 -16.20 -9.29
CA ASP A 74 -4.43 -15.24 -8.57
C ASP A 74 -3.67 -14.33 -9.55
N ARG A 75 -3.16 -14.92 -10.64
CA ARG A 75 -2.48 -14.20 -11.71
C ARG A 75 -3.37 -13.15 -12.36
N THR A 76 -4.62 -13.49 -12.68
CA THR A 76 -5.56 -12.55 -13.30
C THR A 76 -5.89 -11.40 -12.35
N GLY A 77 -6.13 -11.69 -11.08
CA GLY A 77 -6.40 -10.66 -10.08
C GLY A 77 -5.23 -9.71 -9.87
N ILE A 78 -4.00 -10.22 -9.78
CA ILE A 78 -2.79 -9.40 -9.66
C ILE A 78 -2.56 -8.59 -10.94
N PHE A 79 -2.80 -9.16 -12.12
CA PHE A 79 -2.68 -8.43 -13.39
C PHE A 79 -3.66 -7.26 -13.47
N ILE A 80 -4.95 -7.47 -13.16
CA ILE A 80 -5.95 -6.40 -13.11
C ILE A 80 -5.53 -5.31 -12.11
N ALA A 81 -5.04 -5.72 -10.95
CA ALA A 81 -4.60 -4.81 -9.91
C ALA A 81 -3.40 -3.95 -10.34
N THR A 82 -2.39 -4.55 -10.99
CA THR A 82 -1.20 -3.81 -11.47
C THR A 82 -1.54 -2.84 -12.60
N VAL A 83 -2.43 -3.23 -13.52
CA VAL A 83 -2.95 -2.34 -14.56
C VAL A 83 -3.70 -1.15 -13.95
N LEU A 84 -4.60 -1.42 -13.00
CA LEU A 84 -5.37 -0.37 -12.33
C LEU A 84 -4.47 0.55 -11.50
N ALA A 85 -3.49 -0.01 -10.78
CA ALA A 85 -2.49 0.76 -10.05
C ALA A 85 -1.66 1.66 -10.98
N THR A 86 -1.27 1.17 -12.14
CA THR A 86 -0.54 1.95 -13.16
C THR A 86 -1.37 3.10 -13.67
N ILE A 87 -2.62 2.83 -14.11
CA ILE A 87 -3.53 3.85 -14.61
C ILE A 87 -3.74 4.95 -13.56
N THR A 88 -4.05 4.58 -12.33
CA THR A 88 -4.31 5.56 -11.27
C THR A 88 -3.07 6.39 -10.96
N THR A 89 -1.88 5.78 -10.86
CA THR A 89 -0.63 6.50 -10.56
C THR A 89 -0.25 7.47 -11.67
N PHE A 90 -0.39 7.07 -12.93
CA PHE A 90 -0.19 7.99 -14.06
C PHE A 90 -1.21 9.13 -14.06
N SER A 91 -2.48 8.81 -13.80
CA SER A 91 -3.56 9.81 -13.81
C SER A 91 -3.39 10.88 -12.73
N TYR A 92 -2.67 10.61 -11.65
CA TYR A 92 -2.36 11.63 -10.63
C TYR A 92 -1.55 12.81 -11.20
N ALA A 93 -0.77 12.59 -12.26
CA ALA A 93 -0.02 13.66 -12.92
C ALA A 93 -0.91 14.72 -13.60
N PHE A 94 -2.13 14.35 -13.93
CA PHE A 94 -3.08 15.16 -14.70
C PHE A 94 -4.38 15.43 -13.93
N ALA A 95 -4.46 14.91 -12.68
CA ALA A 95 -5.66 15.04 -11.88
C ALA A 95 -5.84 16.49 -11.41
N ASP A 96 -7.00 17.06 -11.68
CA ASP A 96 -7.40 18.38 -11.27
C ASP A 96 -8.79 18.35 -10.63
N GLY A 97 -8.91 18.94 -9.46
CA GLY A 97 -10.15 19.04 -8.72
C GLY A 97 -10.55 17.81 -7.89
N PHE A 98 -11.30 18.08 -6.83
CA PHE A 98 -11.65 17.11 -5.78
C PHE A 98 -12.32 15.82 -6.32
N ALA A 99 -13.28 15.95 -7.25
CA ALA A 99 -14.03 14.79 -7.75
C ALA A 99 -13.14 13.79 -8.51
N VAL A 100 -12.21 14.30 -9.33
CA VAL A 100 -11.25 13.45 -10.08
C VAL A 100 -10.34 12.71 -9.11
N TRP A 101 -9.80 13.41 -8.12
CA TRP A 101 -8.98 12.81 -7.08
C TRP A 101 -9.73 11.75 -6.29
N LEU A 102 -10.98 12.02 -5.91
CA LEU A 102 -11.80 11.07 -5.19
C LEU A 102 -11.99 9.77 -5.98
N LEU A 103 -12.33 9.89 -7.27
CA LEU A 103 -12.48 8.75 -8.16
C LEU A 103 -11.19 7.93 -8.27
N LEU A 104 -10.05 8.57 -8.52
CA LEU A 104 -8.77 7.90 -8.63
C LEU A 104 -8.37 7.19 -7.33
N ARG A 105 -8.68 7.77 -6.17
CA ARG A 105 -8.41 7.13 -4.87
C ARG A 105 -9.33 5.95 -4.59
N CYS A 106 -10.57 5.99 -5.05
CA CYS A 106 -11.47 4.83 -5.01
C CYS A 106 -10.95 3.69 -5.90
N LEU A 107 -10.54 3.99 -7.12
CA LEU A 107 -9.94 3.03 -8.05
C LEU A 107 -8.66 2.42 -7.48
N TRP A 108 -7.79 3.24 -6.87
CA TRP A 108 -6.62 2.74 -6.15
C TRP A 108 -7.01 1.82 -4.99
N GLY A 109 -8.08 2.12 -4.26
CA GLY A 109 -8.61 1.25 -3.20
C GLY A 109 -8.97 -0.15 -3.71
N ILE A 110 -9.56 -0.25 -4.91
CA ILE A 110 -9.85 -1.51 -5.60
C ILE A 110 -8.54 -2.23 -5.95
N ALA A 111 -7.59 -1.53 -6.59
CA ALA A 111 -6.29 -2.08 -6.96
C ALA A 111 -5.56 -2.66 -5.76
N TRP A 112 -5.51 -1.92 -4.65
CA TRP A 112 -4.89 -2.37 -3.41
C TRP A 112 -5.56 -3.60 -2.82
N THR A 113 -6.89 -3.66 -2.80
CA THR A 113 -7.62 -4.84 -2.29
C THR A 113 -7.30 -6.08 -3.10
N LEU A 114 -7.27 -5.95 -4.43
CA LEU A 114 -6.87 -7.04 -5.34
C LEU A 114 -5.42 -7.48 -5.10
N LEU A 115 -4.47 -6.55 -5.03
CA LEU A 115 -3.06 -6.86 -4.78
C LEU A 115 -2.87 -7.60 -3.45
N ARG A 116 -3.50 -7.09 -2.39
CA ARG A 116 -3.32 -7.64 -1.05
C ARG A 116 -3.92 -9.03 -0.91
N LEU A 117 -5.17 -9.24 -1.34
CA LEU A 117 -5.81 -10.53 -1.30
C LEU A 117 -5.15 -11.53 -2.24
N GLY A 118 -4.79 -11.12 -3.47
CA GLY A 118 -4.03 -11.96 -4.40
C GLY A 118 -2.68 -12.39 -3.84
N GLY A 119 -1.96 -11.48 -3.19
CA GLY A 119 -0.71 -11.79 -2.50
C GLY A 119 -0.91 -12.82 -1.37
N PHE A 120 -1.95 -12.67 -0.56
CA PHE A 120 -2.27 -13.61 0.52
C PHE A 120 -2.64 -14.99 -0.02
N TYR A 121 -3.48 -15.08 -1.06
CA TYR A 121 -3.81 -16.37 -1.69
C TYR A 121 -2.59 -17.05 -2.29
N CYS A 122 -1.73 -16.31 -3.00
CA CYS A 122 -0.48 -16.87 -3.50
C CYS A 122 0.40 -17.44 -2.37
N ILE A 123 0.47 -16.76 -1.21
CA ILE A 123 1.23 -17.25 -0.05
C ILE A 123 0.59 -18.52 0.52
N LEU A 124 -0.72 -18.51 0.71
CA LEU A 124 -1.45 -19.68 1.22
C LEU A 124 -1.27 -20.91 0.33
N ASN A 125 -1.21 -20.71 -0.98
CA ASN A 125 -1.02 -21.79 -1.95
C ASN A 125 0.39 -22.40 -1.94
N VAL A 126 1.41 -21.67 -1.45
CA VAL A 126 2.81 -22.14 -1.43
C VAL A 126 3.35 -22.39 -0.02
N SER A 127 2.59 -22.05 1.03
CA SER A 127 2.99 -22.23 2.43
C SER A 127 2.36 -23.47 3.04
N SER A 128 3.07 -24.08 3.99
CA SER A 128 2.54 -25.06 4.94
C SER A 128 2.22 -24.38 6.28
N ASP A 129 1.53 -25.10 7.18
CA ASP A 129 1.20 -24.55 8.49
C ASP A 129 2.44 -24.13 9.29
N ASP A 130 3.57 -24.85 9.12
CA ASP A 130 4.84 -24.60 9.84
C ASP A 130 5.60 -23.34 9.35
N ASN A 131 5.27 -22.77 8.21
CA ASN A 131 6.02 -21.64 7.63
C ASN A 131 5.15 -20.50 7.13
N ARG A 132 3.84 -20.57 7.37
CA ARG A 132 2.87 -19.56 6.90
C ARG A 132 3.14 -18.19 7.49
N GLY A 133 3.41 -18.11 8.79
CA GLY A 133 3.72 -16.86 9.47
C GLY A 133 5.00 -16.22 8.93
N TYR A 134 6.05 -17.01 8.69
CA TYR A 134 7.27 -16.52 8.05
C TYR A 134 7.01 -15.89 6.68
N PHE A 135 6.30 -16.58 5.78
CA PHE A 135 6.01 -16.06 4.44
C PHE A 135 5.07 -14.85 4.47
N MET A 136 4.09 -14.83 5.36
CA MET A 136 3.24 -13.65 5.59
C MET A 136 4.06 -12.46 6.13
N GLY A 137 4.97 -12.70 7.06
CA GLY A 137 5.89 -11.70 7.58
C GLY A 137 6.83 -11.16 6.49
N LEU A 138 7.40 -12.06 5.66
CA LEU A 138 8.26 -11.71 4.53
C LEU A 138 7.52 -10.83 3.51
N TYR A 139 6.30 -11.21 3.13
CA TYR A 139 5.46 -10.41 2.24
C TYR A 139 5.18 -9.03 2.83
N ASN A 140 4.70 -8.98 4.08
CA ASN A 140 4.39 -7.72 4.74
C ASN A 140 5.62 -6.81 4.91
N GLY A 141 6.77 -7.36 5.23
CA GLY A 141 8.04 -6.63 5.33
C GLY A 141 8.47 -6.07 3.98
N LEU A 142 8.52 -6.92 2.94
CA LEU A 142 9.03 -6.52 1.63
C LEU A 142 8.16 -5.48 0.93
N TYR A 143 6.83 -5.62 0.92
CA TYR A 143 6.03 -4.60 0.21
C TYR A 143 6.08 -3.23 0.91
N ARG A 144 6.35 -3.17 2.19
CA ARG A 144 6.52 -1.90 2.92
C ARG A 144 7.78 -1.14 2.54
N ILE A 145 8.80 -1.83 2.00
CA ILE A 145 9.96 -1.15 1.38
C ILE A 145 9.48 -0.25 0.24
N GLY A 146 8.48 -0.67 -0.54
CA GLY A 146 7.86 0.17 -1.56
C GLY A 146 7.21 1.43 -0.99
N SER A 147 6.49 1.30 0.14
CA SER A 147 5.94 2.47 0.83
C SER A 147 7.01 3.42 1.34
N LEU A 148 8.07 2.88 1.92
CA LEU A 148 9.22 3.65 2.40
C LEU A 148 9.93 4.38 1.26
N ALA A 149 10.20 3.66 0.17
CA ALA A 149 10.80 4.24 -1.04
C ALA A 149 9.90 5.34 -1.64
N GLY A 150 8.58 5.10 -1.70
CA GLY A 150 7.61 6.08 -2.21
C GLY A 150 7.56 7.36 -1.38
N MET A 151 7.57 7.26 -0.07
CA MET A 151 7.61 8.42 0.82
C MET A 151 8.92 9.21 0.70
N LEU A 152 10.06 8.51 0.71
CA LEU A 152 11.38 9.14 0.67
C LEU A 152 11.68 9.73 -0.72
N LEU A 153 11.65 8.89 -1.76
CA LEU A 153 11.95 9.31 -3.12
C LEU A 153 10.86 10.25 -3.67
N GLY A 154 9.61 10.05 -3.26
CA GLY A 154 8.49 10.91 -3.63
C GLY A 154 8.69 12.34 -3.14
N GLY A 155 9.13 12.52 -1.90
CA GLY A 155 9.46 13.84 -1.37
C GLY A 155 10.61 14.50 -2.14
N ILE A 156 11.72 13.76 -2.34
CA ILE A 156 12.91 14.25 -3.07
C ILE A 156 12.55 14.64 -4.52
N PHE A 157 11.89 13.75 -5.25
CA PHE A 157 11.57 14.00 -6.66
C PHE A 157 10.51 15.09 -6.83
N ALA A 158 9.56 15.20 -5.90
CA ALA A 158 8.58 16.28 -5.93
C ALA A 158 9.22 17.65 -5.72
N ASP A 159 10.20 17.75 -4.83
CA ASP A 159 10.95 18.99 -4.59
C ASP A 159 11.86 19.38 -5.79
N TRP A 160 12.42 18.39 -6.52
CA TRP A 160 13.37 18.64 -7.61
C TRP A 160 12.74 18.69 -8.99
N LEU A 161 11.79 17.81 -9.29
CA LEU A 161 11.21 17.61 -10.62
C LEU A 161 9.76 18.13 -10.70
N GLY A 162 9.16 18.40 -9.54
CA GLY A 162 7.76 18.76 -9.42
C GLY A 162 6.83 17.56 -9.34
N PHE A 163 5.59 17.83 -8.93
CA PHE A 163 4.56 16.84 -8.62
C PHE A 163 4.21 15.94 -9.81
N SER A 164 3.86 16.53 -10.97
CA SER A 164 3.38 15.79 -12.13
C SER A 164 4.44 14.84 -12.71
N VAL A 165 5.69 15.31 -12.82
CA VAL A 165 6.79 14.46 -13.33
C VAL A 165 7.06 13.29 -12.38
N THR A 166 7.00 13.51 -11.08
CA THR A 166 7.17 12.45 -10.07
C THR A 166 6.07 11.39 -10.19
N CYS A 167 4.81 11.79 -10.41
CA CYS A 167 3.71 10.86 -10.66
C CYS A 167 3.93 10.04 -11.93
N MET A 168 4.42 10.65 -13.03
CA MET A 168 4.72 9.95 -14.28
C MET A 168 5.85 8.92 -14.09
N LEU A 169 6.93 9.28 -13.39
CA LEU A 169 8.06 8.38 -13.11
C LEU A 169 7.61 7.17 -12.29
N PHE A 170 6.81 7.40 -11.25
CA PHE A 170 6.30 6.28 -10.43
C PHE A 170 5.25 5.46 -11.17
N GLY A 171 4.45 6.09 -12.04
CA GLY A 171 3.56 5.39 -12.96
C GLY A 171 4.33 4.47 -13.92
N ALA A 172 5.43 4.93 -14.49
CA ALA A 172 6.29 4.12 -15.35
C ALA A 172 6.93 2.95 -14.57
N CYS A 173 7.38 3.18 -13.34
CA CYS A 173 7.88 2.13 -12.46
C CYS A 173 6.79 1.08 -12.17
N THR A 174 5.57 1.53 -11.89
CA THR A 174 4.42 0.65 -11.67
C THR A 174 4.06 -0.13 -12.94
N ALA A 175 4.14 0.49 -14.13
CA ALA A 175 3.87 -0.17 -15.40
C ALA A 175 4.81 -1.37 -15.65
N ALA A 176 6.07 -1.29 -15.23
CA ALA A 176 7.00 -2.43 -15.33
C ALA A 176 6.51 -3.65 -14.55
N THR A 177 5.72 -3.47 -13.49
CA THR A 177 5.16 -4.58 -12.69
C THR A 177 4.11 -5.39 -13.45
N ILE A 178 3.47 -4.82 -14.48
CA ILE A 178 2.50 -5.52 -15.32
C ILE A 178 3.20 -6.69 -16.02
N VAL A 179 4.37 -6.41 -16.61
CA VAL A 179 5.18 -7.42 -17.30
C VAL A 179 5.69 -8.47 -16.32
N LEU A 180 6.23 -8.01 -15.18
CA LEU A 180 6.72 -8.92 -14.13
C LEU A 180 5.60 -9.80 -13.58
N GLY A 181 4.42 -9.25 -13.32
CA GLY A 181 3.25 -10.00 -12.85
C GLY A 181 2.81 -11.05 -13.87
N PHE A 182 2.83 -10.70 -15.15
CA PHE A 182 2.45 -11.63 -16.21
C PHE A 182 3.45 -12.79 -16.37
N ILE A 183 4.74 -12.54 -16.23
CA ILE A 183 5.80 -13.55 -16.43
C ILE A 183 5.98 -14.41 -15.17
N CYS A 184 6.02 -13.79 -13.99
CA CYS A 184 6.52 -14.42 -12.77
C CYS A 184 5.42 -15.02 -11.87
N VAL A 185 4.15 -14.56 -12.00
CA VAL A 185 3.05 -15.13 -11.22
C VAL A 185 2.55 -16.40 -11.90
N PRO A 186 2.57 -17.57 -11.23
CA PRO A 186 2.10 -18.81 -11.81
C PRO A 186 0.63 -18.75 -12.20
N ARG A 187 0.25 -19.51 -13.25
CA ARG A 187 -1.16 -19.81 -13.54
C ARG A 187 -1.65 -20.88 -12.56
N GLY A 188 -1.86 -20.48 -11.31
CA GLY A 188 -2.49 -21.34 -10.30
C GLY A 188 -4.00 -21.44 -10.52
N ASN A 189 -4.60 -22.52 -10.06
CA ASN A 189 -6.05 -22.66 -9.99
C ASN A 189 -6.63 -21.55 -9.08
N SER A 190 -7.87 -21.18 -9.37
CA SER A 190 -8.67 -20.21 -8.62
C SER A 190 -8.42 -20.26 -7.10
N GLY A 191 -7.83 -19.28 -6.63
CA GLY A 191 -7.44 -18.61 -5.43
C GLY A 191 -7.73 -19.13 -4.04
N VAL A 192 -8.68 -19.93 -3.80
CA VAL A 192 -8.99 -20.39 -2.43
C VAL A 192 -8.48 -21.82 -2.26
N PRO A 193 -7.50 -22.09 -1.37
CA PRO A 193 -7.06 -23.45 -1.08
C PRO A 193 -8.27 -24.33 -0.70
N ALA A 194 -8.36 -25.53 -1.27
CA ALA A 194 -9.48 -26.47 -1.07
C ALA A 194 -9.76 -26.84 0.41
N GLY A 195 -8.82 -26.57 1.31
CA GLY A 195 -8.96 -26.74 2.77
C GLY A 195 -9.48 -25.50 3.51
N THR A 196 -9.57 -24.34 2.86
CA THR A 196 -10.15 -23.12 3.43
C THR A 196 -11.64 -22.97 3.00
N GLN A 197 -12.37 -24.05 2.92
CA GLN A 197 -13.79 -24.00 3.24
C GLN A 197 -13.85 -23.70 4.74
N ALA A 198 -13.47 -22.45 5.09
CA ALA A 198 -13.98 -21.90 6.33
C ALA A 198 -15.47 -22.18 6.26
N GLU A 199 -15.96 -23.06 7.15
CA GLU A 199 -17.36 -23.07 7.50
C GLU A 199 -17.87 -21.65 7.28
N GLU A 200 -19.01 -21.49 6.62
CA GLU A 200 -19.76 -20.24 6.62
C GLU A 200 -20.17 -19.95 8.07
N ARG A 201 -19.17 -19.74 8.93
CA ARG A 201 -19.37 -19.10 10.22
C ARG A 201 -19.87 -17.73 9.84
N SER A 202 -21.20 -17.65 9.89
CA SER A 202 -21.92 -16.44 9.52
C SER A 202 -21.18 -15.25 10.12
N LEU A 203 -20.88 -14.24 9.31
CA LEU A 203 -20.27 -12.97 9.73
C LEU A 203 -20.94 -12.40 11.00
N THR A 204 -22.17 -12.85 11.29
CA THR A 204 -22.93 -12.55 12.50
C THR A 204 -22.23 -12.97 13.80
N TRP A 205 -21.31 -13.96 13.78
CA TRP A 205 -20.54 -14.32 14.98
C TRP A 205 -19.50 -13.23 15.32
N LEU A 206 -18.84 -12.64 14.31
CA LEU A 206 -17.86 -11.56 14.52
C LEU A 206 -18.48 -10.34 15.20
N TRP A 207 -19.75 -10.06 14.91
CA TRP A 207 -20.47 -8.93 15.51
C TRP A 207 -21.04 -9.22 16.90
N LYS A 208 -21.08 -10.49 17.32
CA LYS A 208 -21.55 -10.92 18.66
C LYS A 208 -20.45 -11.03 19.68
N ASP A 209 -19.20 -11.19 19.26
CA ASP A 209 -18.06 -11.29 20.17
C ASP A 209 -17.53 -9.90 20.52
N GLY A 210 -17.78 -9.47 21.76
CA GLY A 210 -17.31 -8.18 22.26
C GLY A 210 -15.80 -8.00 22.16
N THR A 211 -15.02 -9.06 22.32
CA THR A 211 -13.55 -9.02 22.22
C THR A 211 -13.11 -8.67 20.81
N VAL A 212 -13.73 -9.29 19.80
CA VAL A 212 -13.46 -9.02 18.39
C VAL A 212 -13.80 -7.56 18.05
N LEU A 213 -14.94 -7.06 18.52
CA LEU A 213 -15.34 -5.67 18.31
C LEU A 213 -14.36 -4.68 18.95
N TRP A 214 -13.87 -4.94 20.15
CA TRP A 214 -12.86 -4.10 20.81
C TRP A 214 -11.54 -4.09 20.07
N VAL A 215 -11.06 -5.25 19.62
CA VAL A 215 -9.84 -5.36 18.82
C VAL A 215 -9.97 -4.59 17.49
N MET A 216 -11.12 -4.72 16.81
CA MET A 216 -11.39 -3.98 15.57
C MET A 216 -11.46 -2.47 15.82
N ALA A 217 -12.15 -2.03 16.89
CA ALA A 217 -12.26 -0.62 17.26
C ALA A 217 -10.88 -0.02 17.61
N THR A 218 -10.09 -0.72 18.42
CA THR A 218 -8.72 -0.30 18.75
C THR A 218 -7.85 -0.21 17.51
N GLY A 219 -7.89 -1.22 16.62
CA GLY A 219 -7.16 -1.19 15.36
C GLY A 219 -7.58 -0.02 14.46
N LEU A 220 -8.88 0.29 14.40
CA LEU A 220 -9.40 1.43 13.66
C LEU A 220 -8.89 2.76 14.22
N VAL A 221 -8.98 2.97 15.54
CA VAL A 221 -8.52 4.19 16.21
C VAL A 221 -7.01 4.40 15.99
N VAL A 222 -6.22 3.35 16.18
CA VAL A 222 -4.76 3.39 15.94
C VAL A 222 -4.47 3.73 14.47
N ALA A 223 -5.18 3.11 13.52
CA ALA A 223 -5.01 3.41 12.10
C ALA A 223 -5.40 4.85 11.75
N LEU A 224 -6.48 5.38 12.32
CA LEU A 224 -6.91 6.77 12.11
C LEU A 224 -5.86 7.77 12.63
N ILE A 225 -5.33 7.56 13.83
CA ILE A 225 -4.33 8.44 14.43
C ILE A 225 -3.01 8.38 13.65
N TYR A 226 -2.45 7.18 13.48
CA TYR A 226 -1.11 7.05 12.92
C TYR A 226 -1.05 7.18 11.40
N GLN A 227 -2.02 6.62 10.68
CA GLN A 227 -1.98 6.60 9.22
C GLN A 227 -2.87 7.68 8.59
N GLY A 228 -3.91 8.11 9.30
CA GLY A 228 -4.75 9.21 8.87
C GLY A 228 -4.10 10.54 9.24
N LEU A 229 -4.24 10.90 10.50
CA LEU A 229 -3.93 12.25 10.99
C LEU A 229 -2.42 12.54 10.93
N TYR A 230 -1.59 11.73 11.58
CA TYR A 230 -0.15 12.00 11.66
C TYR A 230 0.54 11.95 10.29
N ALA A 231 0.25 10.94 9.46
CA ALA A 231 0.91 10.80 8.17
C ALA A 231 0.54 11.92 7.19
N SER A 232 -0.71 12.42 7.23
CA SER A 232 -1.17 13.47 6.31
C SER A 232 -0.80 14.89 6.74
N THR A 233 -0.56 15.12 8.03
CA THR A 233 -0.29 16.47 8.54
C THR A 233 1.18 16.78 8.76
N LEU A 234 2.04 15.76 8.86
CA LEU A 234 3.46 15.94 9.19
C LEU A 234 4.20 16.88 8.24
N SER A 235 4.06 16.65 6.94
CA SER A 235 4.76 17.46 5.93
C SER A 235 4.27 18.90 5.91
N GLU A 236 2.98 19.12 6.13
CA GLU A 236 2.42 20.46 6.19
C GLU A 236 2.83 21.20 7.48
N LEU A 237 2.89 20.51 8.62
CA LEU A 237 3.43 21.07 9.86
C LEU A 237 4.88 21.53 9.69
N ILE A 238 5.70 20.74 8.99
CA ILE A 238 7.08 21.12 8.67
C ILE A 238 7.08 22.41 7.83
N ARG A 239 6.25 22.47 6.79
CA ARG A 239 6.13 23.65 5.92
C ARG A 239 5.70 24.91 6.67
N ILE A 240 4.73 24.81 7.57
CA ILE A 240 4.23 25.94 8.35
C ILE A 240 5.29 26.47 9.32
N HIS A 241 6.04 25.59 10.00
CA HIS A 241 7.01 26.01 11.03
C HIS A 241 8.37 26.41 10.47
N PHE A 242 8.82 25.78 9.39
CA PHE A 242 10.18 25.97 8.85
C PHE A 242 10.19 26.59 7.45
N GLY A 243 9.03 26.83 6.83
CA GLY A 243 8.93 27.32 5.46
C GLY A 243 9.05 26.21 4.40
N SER A 244 9.20 26.61 3.15
CA SER A 244 9.29 25.68 2.01
C SER A 244 10.62 24.92 1.94
N SER A 245 11.67 25.43 2.58
CA SER A 245 12.99 24.80 2.66
C SER A 245 13.55 24.92 4.08
N VAL A 246 14.15 23.85 4.55
CA VAL A 246 14.78 23.73 5.87
C VAL A 246 16.28 23.60 5.67
N THR A 247 17.05 24.47 6.31
CA THR A 247 18.53 24.36 6.33
C THR A 247 18.93 23.39 7.44
N LEU A 248 19.43 22.21 7.08
CA LEU A 248 19.94 21.23 8.03
C LEU A 248 21.33 21.63 8.53
N LEU A 249 21.75 21.02 9.66
CA LEU A 249 23.11 21.10 10.18
C LEU A 249 24.11 20.72 9.07
N GLY A 250 24.87 21.71 8.60
CA GLY A 250 25.80 21.56 7.47
C GLY A 250 25.50 22.45 6.25
N GLY A 251 24.43 23.30 6.31
CA GLY A 251 24.14 24.28 5.26
C GLY A 251 23.38 23.72 4.04
N VAL A 252 22.93 22.45 4.09
CA VAL A 252 22.15 21.85 3.01
C VAL A 252 20.68 22.25 3.16
N ALA A 253 20.14 22.96 2.17
CA ALA A 253 18.71 23.28 2.10
C ALA A 253 17.93 22.07 1.59
N VAL A 254 16.96 21.60 2.37
CA VAL A 254 16.11 20.44 2.07
C VAL A 254 14.66 20.90 2.04
N GLY A 255 13.91 20.49 1.03
CA GLY A 255 12.48 20.81 0.92
C GLY A 255 11.64 20.16 2.03
N ALA A 256 10.50 20.78 2.34
CA ALA A 256 9.59 20.27 3.37
C ALA A 256 9.06 18.86 3.07
N ALA A 257 8.83 18.55 1.77
CA ALA A 257 8.42 17.22 1.35
C ALA A 257 9.52 16.17 1.58
N THR A 258 10.75 16.49 1.24
CA THR A 258 11.91 15.62 1.48
C THR A 258 12.09 15.33 2.97
N LEU A 259 12.02 16.35 3.83
CA LEU A 259 12.15 16.17 5.28
C LEU A 259 11.01 15.33 5.85
N GLY A 260 9.77 15.57 5.42
CA GLY A 260 8.60 14.76 5.78
C GLY A 260 8.77 13.30 5.35
N GLY A 261 9.28 13.08 4.14
CA GLY A 261 9.59 11.74 3.61
C GLY A 261 10.63 11.01 4.42
N VAL A 262 11.74 11.69 4.80
CA VAL A 262 12.80 11.11 5.65
C VAL A 262 12.26 10.71 7.02
N LEU A 263 11.50 11.58 7.69
CA LEU A 263 10.91 11.27 9.00
C LEU A 263 9.94 10.08 8.94
N GLN A 264 9.11 10.01 7.91
CA GLN A 264 8.23 8.87 7.70
C GLN A 264 9.03 7.59 7.36
N ALA A 265 10.09 7.70 6.57
CA ALA A 265 10.97 6.59 6.24
C ALA A 265 11.65 6.02 7.50
N ILE A 266 12.15 6.85 8.39
CA ILE A 266 12.71 6.42 9.67
C ILE A 266 11.65 5.70 10.49
N ARG A 267 10.44 6.22 10.56
CA ARG A 267 9.33 5.60 11.30
C ARG A 267 8.97 4.20 10.79
N TRP A 268 8.92 4.02 9.46
CA TRP A 268 8.52 2.75 8.86
C TRP A 268 9.68 1.79 8.56
N GLY A 269 10.93 2.27 8.71
CA GLY A 269 12.14 1.52 8.38
C GLY A 269 12.36 0.24 9.18
N TRP A 270 11.73 0.10 10.34
CA TRP A 270 11.84 -1.08 11.21
C TRP A 270 11.02 -2.27 10.73
N GLU A 271 9.87 -2.03 10.09
CA GLU A 271 8.91 -3.09 9.76
C GLU A 271 9.45 -4.16 8.81
N PRO A 272 10.22 -3.84 7.73
CA PRO A 272 10.75 -4.86 6.85
C PRO A 272 11.63 -5.90 7.55
N TRP A 273 12.31 -5.48 8.61
CA TRP A 273 13.23 -6.34 9.37
C TRP A 273 12.52 -7.12 10.47
N LEU A 274 11.55 -6.51 11.14
CA LEU A 274 10.84 -7.12 12.26
C LEU A 274 9.74 -8.08 11.81
N ALA A 275 9.04 -7.79 10.71
CA ALA A 275 7.88 -8.57 10.29
C ALA A 275 8.18 -10.05 10.00
N PRO A 276 9.28 -10.45 9.31
CA PRO A 276 9.62 -11.85 9.15
C PRO A 276 9.95 -12.56 10.47
N GLY A 277 10.65 -11.85 11.38
CA GLY A 277 10.99 -12.38 12.71
C GLY A 277 9.76 -12.66 13.58
N ILE A 278 8.80 -11.73 13.58
CA ILE A 278 7.50 -11.90 14.26
C ILE A 278 6.72 -13.05 13.63
N GLY A 279 6.77 -13.19 12.29
CA GLY A 279 6.16 -14.31 11.58
C GLY A 279 6.68 -15.68 12.04
N VAL A 280 8.00 -15.82 12.20
CA VAL A 280 8.61 -17.06 12.74
C VAL A 280 8.17 -17.34 14.16
N LEU A 281 7.98 -16.30 14.99
CA LEU A 281 7.47 -16.46 16.36
C LEU A 281 6.01 -16.92 16.37
N SER A 282 5.22 -16.52 15.39
CA SER A 282 3.82 -16.92 15.25
C SER A 282 3.66 -18.37 14.75
N ASP A 283 4.66 -18.91 14.05
CA ASP A 283 4.67 -20.30 13.56
C ASP A 283 5.04 -21.32 14.64
N ARG A 284 5.50 -20.87 15.82
CA ARG A 284 5.83 -21.69 17.00
C ARG A 284 4.65 -21.79 17.94
#